data_fbd93ee1ec84bc607d59f9906d899141
#
_entry.id   fbd93ee1ec84bc607d59f9906d899141
#
_cell.length_a   1.000
_cell.length_b   1.000
_cell.length_c   1.000
_cell.angle_alpha   90.00
_cell.angle_beta   90.00
_cell.angle_gamma   90.00
#
_symmetry.space_group_name_H-M   'P 1'
#
loop_
_entity.id
_entity.type
_entity.pdbx_description
1 polymer ?
#
loop_
_entity_poly.entity_id
_entity_poly.type
_entity_poly.pdbx_seq_one_letter_code
_entity_poly.pdbx_strand_id
1 'polypeptide(L)'
;WIRSRAWGTLRPMKIPEIIIVETVHQPGSLAKVLQVIAEAGLTIEQLVALRRDQGRTLWEITLEMDEEADRSLYERIGQLPTARFVGKSDRVFNRHRGGKIRSVSTLPINTREVLRDVYTPGVARVCLAIRKNPEAAYEYTALGNTVAVVTNGTAVLGLGNIGALAGLPVMEGKAALFAELVGINAVPILIEERLPERVVETVCGIATSFGAIQLEDFAAPECFEIEEQLRARLQKPVLHDDQHGTAVVTLAALLNAAQRSGVDLRGSIVGQIGLGAAGSGIVRLLQAYGVRHVLGTDPNAGAVARLQARGGEGVTLEVLMQRADIVIACTGVKGLIHPEWIRKGQVILALSNPDPEIEPLAARARGAAFAADGKGINNVLAFPGLFKGALEARAACFSDAMLMAAAETIAAAAQGDELVPAPLDKELHAKVAAAVCAAAPRS
;
A
#
# COMPACT_ATOMS: atom_id res chain seq x y z
N TRP A 1 3.48 9.10 38.34
CA TRP A 1 2.60 9.96 37.51
C TRP A 1 3.40 10.62 36.41
N ILE A 2 3.78 9.89 35.37
CA ILE A 2 4.23 10.45 34.10
C ILE A 2 3.10 10.12 33.11
N ARG A 3 2.30 11.15 32.78
CA ARG A 3 1.35 11.06 31.67
C ARG A 3 2.17 10.79 30.42
N SER A 4 1.99 9.61 29.81
CA SER A 4 2.42 9.33 28.44
C SER A 4 1.78 10.41 27.54
N ARG A 5 2.56 11.35 27.04
CA ARG A 5 2.11 12.24 25.96
C ARG A 5 1.97 11.36 24.73
N ALA A 6 0.75 11.01 24.37
CA ALA A 6 0.46 10.45 23.06
C ALA A 6 0.99 11.42 21.98
N TRP A 7 1.64 10.90 20.96
CA TRP A 7 1.90 11.69 19.74
C TRP A 7 0.57 12.21 19.23
N GLY A 8 0.40 13.47 18.97
CA GLY A 8 -0.84 14.16 18.63
C GLY A 8 -1.97 13.34 18.02
N THR A 9 -3.14 13.87 17.94
CA THR A 9 -4.27 13.24 17.29
C THR A 9 -3.98 13.05 15.80
N LEU A 10 -4.15 11.83 15.27
CA LEU A 10 -4.23 11.56 13.83
C LEU A 10 -5.21 12.57 13.22
N ARG A 11 -4.73 13.40 12.29
CA ARG A 11 -5.64 14.23 11.50
C ARG A 11 -6.32 13.34 10.46
N PRO A 12 -7.61 13.55 10.16
CA PRO A 12 -8.26 12.84 9.06
C PRO A 12 -7.50 13.09 7.76
N MET A 13 -7.45 12.06 6.92
CA MET A 13 -6.82 12.13 5.59
C MET A 13 -7.50 13.24 4.78
N LYS A 14 -6.70 14.09 4.13
CA LYS A 14 -7.23 15.05 3.16
C LYS A 14 -7.84 14.28 2.00
N ILE A 15 -9.12 14.51 1.75
CA ILE A 15 -9.82 13.88 0.64
C ILE A 15 -9.64 14.79 -0.58
N PRO A 16 -9.07 14.29 -1.69
CA PRO A 16 -8.91 15.11 -2.88
C PRO A 16 -10.28 15.51 -3.42
N GLU A 17 -10.49 16.81 -3.59
CA GLU A 17 -11.67 17.34 -4.26
C GLU A 17 -11.29 17.79 -5.68
N ILE A 18 -12.08 17.37 -6.66
CA ILE A 18 -11.83 17.68 -8.07
C ILE A 18 -12.84 18.74 -8.52
N ILE A 19 -12.35 19.92 -8.84
CA ILE A 19 -13.18 21.03 -9.35
C ILE A 19 -13.00 21.24 -10.84
N ILE A 20 -14.07 21.68 -11.50
CA ILE A 20 -14.08 22.07 -12.91
C ILE A 20 -14.21 23.58 -12.99
N VAL A 21 -13.22 24.22 -13.62
CA VAL A 21 -13.15 25.66 -13.81
C VAL A 21 -12.98 25.99 -15.28
N GLU A 22 -13.80 26.87 -15.80
CA GLU A 22 -13.63 27.40 -17.15
C GLU A 22 -12.95 28.77 -17.09
N THR A 23 -11.91 28.97 -17.89
CA THR A 23 -11.24 30.29 -18.00
C THR A 23 -11.28 30.82 -19.43
N VAL A 24 -11.25 32.13 -19.58
CA VAL A 24 -10.94 32.76 -20.90
C VAL A 24 -9.53 32.34 -21.30
N HIS A 25 -9.36 31.94 -22.57
CA HIS A 25 -8.07 31.48 -23.08
C HIS A 25 -7.16 32.68 -23.43
N GLN A 26 -6.61 33.31 -22.39
CA GLN A 26 -5.64 34.40 -22.49
C GLN A 26 -4.61 34.34 -21.37
N PRO A 27 -3.42 34.94 -21.54
CA PRO A 27 -2.40 35.00 -20.53
C PRO A 27 -2.94 35.53 -19.20
N GLY A 28 -2.60 34.85 -18.08
CA GLY A 28 -2.97 35.25 -16.73
C GLY A 28 -4.35 34.78 -16.25
N SER A 29 -5.25 34.30 -17.09
CA SER A 29 -6.59 33.87 -16.64
C SER A 29 -6.53 32.71 -15.66
N LEU A 30 -5.76 31.65 -15.97
CA LEU A 30 -5.54 30.53 -15.07
C LEU A 30 -4.76 30.96 -13.83
N ALA A 31 -3.75 31.83 -13.97
CA ALA A 31 -2.94 32.30 -12.84
C ALA A 31 -3.79 32.94 -11.75
N LYS A 32 -4.84 33.70 -12.09
CA LYS A 32 -5.78 34.29 -11.13
C LYS A 32 -6.57 33.22 -10.36
N VAL A 33 -6.96 32.13 -11.00
CA VAL A 33 -7.62 30.99 -10.35
C VAL A 33 -6.66 30.31 -9.36
N LEU A 34 -5.42 30.05 -9.81
CA LEU A 34 -4.38 29.44 -8.95
C LEU A 34 -4.04 30.32 -7.76
N GLN A 35 -4.05 31.66 -7.93
CA GLN A 35 -3.83 32.60 -6.84
C GLN A 35 -4.96 32.53 -5.80
N VAL A 36 -6.22 32.46 -6.22
CA VAL A 36 -7.37 32.30 -5.30
C VAL A 36 -7.26 30.99 -4.51
N ILE A 37 -6.83 29.90 -5.16
CA ILE A 37 -6.60 28.61 -4.49
C ILE A 37 -5.46 28.73 -3.48
N ALA A 38 -4.34 29.36 -3.84
CA ALA A 38 -3.21 29.57 -2.94
C ALA A 38 -3.56 30.44 -1.73
N GLU A 39 -4.34 31.51 -1.92
CA GLU A 39 -4.85 32.38 -0.84
C GLU A 39 -5.82 31.65 0.11
N ALA A 40 -6.50 30.61 -0.38
CA ALA A 40 -7.30 29.70 0.46
C ALA A 40 -6.46 28.67 1.21
N GLY A 41 -5.13 28.69 1.04
CA GLY A 41 -4.20 27.75 1.71
C GLY A 41 -4.27 26.32 1.18
N LEU A 42 -4.80 26.11 -0.03
CA LEU A 42 -4.99 24.79 -0.61
C LEU A 42 -3.85 24.41 -1.57
N THR A 43 -3.47 23.14 -1.51
CA THR A 43 -2.46 22.55 -2.42
C THR A 43 -3.15 21.96 -3.65
N ILE A 44 -2.53 22.16 -4.81
CA ILE A 44 -2.97 21.56 -6.07
C ILE A 44 -2.13 20.31 -6.32
N GLU A 45 -2.79 19.14 -6.40
CA GLU A 45 -2.13 17.89 -6.76
C GLU A 45 -2.03 17.70 -8.27
N GLN A 46 -3.08 18.08 -8.99
CA GLN A 46 -3.14 17.87 -10.42
C GLN A 46 -3.90 19.01 -11.11
N LEU A 47 -3.42 19.40 -12.28
CA LEU A 47 -4.04 20.38 -13.15
C LEU A 47 -4.08 19.85 -14.59
N VAL A 48 -5.28 19.69 -15.15
CA VAL A 48 -5.48 19.14 -16.49
C VAL A 48 -6.38 20.03 -17.33
N ALA A 49 -5.97 20.34 -18.54
CA ALA A 49 -6.84 20.98 -19.52
C ALA A 49 -7.72 19.90 -20.18
N LEU A 50 -9.03 19.93 -19.92
CA LEU A 50 -9.98 18.95 -20.46
C LEU A 50 -10.39 19.28 -21.89
N ARG A 51 -10.66 20.55 -22.15
CA ARG A 51 -11.15 21.02 -23.44
C ARG A 51 -10.76 22.47 -23.65
N ARG A 52 -10.48 22.80 -24.91
CA ARG A 52 -10.25 24.18 -25.39
C ARG A 52 -11.16 24.45 -26.57
N ASP A 53 -12.06 25.39 -26.40
CA ASP A 53 -13.07 25.73 -27.40
C ASP A 53 -13.49 27.20 -27.29
N GLN A 54 -13.78 27.83 -28.42
CA GLN A 54 -14.34 29.20 -28.52
C GLN A 54 -13.64 30.26 -27.64
N GLY A 55 -12.29 30.20 -27.55
CA GLY A 55 -11.51 31.16 -26.76
C GLY A 55 -11.60 30.92 -25.23
N ARG A 56 -12.09 29.76 -24.81
CA ARG A 56 -12.14 29.31 -23.42
C ARG A 56 -11.42 28.00 -23.23
N THR A 57 -10.92 27.76 -22.01
CA THR A 57 -10.31 26.49 -21.60
C THR A 57 -11.02 25.96 -20.36
N LEU A 58 -11.45 24.71 -20.42
CA LEU A 58 -12.01 23.99 -19.30
C LEU A 58 -10.89 23.24 -18.60
N TRP A 59 -10.71 23.50 -17.30
CA TRP A 59 -9.69 22.92 -16.46
C TRP A 59 -10.31 21.98 -15.43
N GLU A 60 -9.67 20.85 -15.21
CA GLU A 60 -9.88 20.00 -14.04
C GLU A 60 -8.73 20.23 -13.08
N ILE A 61 -9.06 20.59 -11.85
CA ILE A 61 -8.08 20.91 -10.79
C ILE A 61 -8.37 19.98 -9.60
N THR A 62 -7.41 19.15 -9.23
CA THR A 62 -7.48 18.31 -8.02
C THR A 62 -6.84 19.07 -6.87
N LEU A 63 -7.59 19.26 -5.80
CA LEU A 63 -7.20 20.00 -4.60
C LEU A 63 -7.12 19.05 -3.42
N GLU A 64 -6.11 19.23 -2.57
CA GLU A 64 -6.09 18.63 -1.23
C GLU A 64 -6.98 19.47 -0.31
N MET A 65 -8.13 18.93 0.10
CA MET A 65 -9.06 19.65 0.98
C MET A 65 -9.23 18.94 2.32
N ASP A 66 -9.24 19.73 3.40
CA ASP A 66 -9.69 19.30 4.72
C ASP A 66 -11.22 19.44 4.83
N GLU A 67 -11.87 18.71 5.75
CA GLU A 67 -13.32 18.84 6.01
C GLU A 67 -13.72 20.28 6.38
N GLU A 68 -12.80 21.05 6.96
CA GLU A 68 -12.98 22.45 7.36
C GLU A 68 -12.62 23.46 6.26
N ALA A 69 -12.28 22.97 5.04
CA ALA A 69 -11.83 23.86 3.96
C ALA A 69 -12.90 24.89 3.59
N ASP A 70 -12.44 26.12 3.39
CA ASP A 70 -13.28 27.28 3.09
C ASP A 70 -14.02 27.11 1.77
N ARG A 71 -15.30 26.75 1.84
CA ARG A 71 -16.18 26.58 0.67
C ARG A 71 -16.46 27.90 -0.07
N SER A 72 -16.08 29.06 0.47
CA SER A 72 -16.14 30.35 -0.23
C SER A 72 -15.20 30.40 -1.44
N LEU A 73 -14.25 29.46 -1.55
CA LEU A 73 -13.37 29.29 -2.70
C LEU A 73 -14.13 29.29 -4.03
N TYR A 74 -15.26 28.58 -4.10
CA TYR A 74 -16.02 28.46 -5.34
C TYR A 74 -16.67 29.78 -5.74
N GLU A 75 -17.17 30.53 -4.77
CA GLU A 75 -17.73 31.87 -4.98
C GLU A 75 -16.64 32.84 -5.41
N ARG A 76 -15.47 32.83 -4.77
CA ARG A 76 -14.32 33.66 -5.11
C ARG A 76 -13.82 33.40 -6.53
N ILE A 77 -13.74 32.12 -6.96
CA ILE A 77 -13.41 31.77 -8.34
C ILE A 77 -14.50 32.29 -9.29
N GLY A 78 -15.79 32.17 -8.94
CA GLY A 78 -16.91 32.65 -9.74
C GLY A 78 -16.97 34.16 -9.89
N GLN A 79 -16.37 34.93 -8.98
CA GLN A 79 -16.26 36.40 -9.05
C GLN A 79 -15.15 36.90 -9.95
N LEU A 80 -14.23 36.03 -10.40
CA LEU A 80 -13.18 36.41 -11.34
C LEU A 80 -13.76 36.75 -12.72
N PRO A 81 -13.44 37.92 -13.33
CA PRO A 81 -14.00 38.29 -14.64
C PRO A 81 -13.57 37.36 -15.78
N THR A 82 -12.51 36.59 -15.60
CA THR A 82 -11.91 35.70 -16.58
C THR A 82 -12.08 34.21 -16.28
N ALA A 83 -12.81 33.88 -15.21
CA ALA A 83 -13.02 32.50 -14.81
C ALA A 83 -14.49 32.26 -14.39
N ARG A 84 -14.91 31.02 -14.44
CA ARG A 84 -16.20 30.54 -13.95
C ARG A 84 -16.03 29.18 -13.29
N PHE A 85 -16.51 29.03 -12.07
CA PHE A 85 -16.68 27.72 -11.47
C PHE A 85 -17.82 26.99 -12.16
N VAL A 86 -17.54 25.82 -12.73
CA VAL A 86 -18.52 25.01 -13.48
C VAL A 86 -19.17 23.98 -12.59
N GLY A 87 -18.41 23.42 -11.64
CA GLY A 87 -18.90 22.39 -10.74
C GLY A 87 -17.76 21.52 -10.18
N LYS A 88 -18.15 20.41 -9.56
CA LYS A 88 -17.22 19.37 -9.10
C LYS A 88 -17.19 18.21 -10.10
N SER A 89 -16.07 17.50 -10.16
CA SER A 89 -15.95 16.33 -11.01
C SER A 89 -16.34 15.08 -10.24
N ASP A 90 -17.27 14.31 -10.77
CA ASP A 90 -17.63 12.98 -10.28
C ASP A 90 -16.73 11.86 -10.85
N ARG A 91 -15.56 12.21 -11.40
CA ARG A 91 -14.66 11.26 -12.06
C ARG A 91 -14.36 10.04 -11.21
N VAL A 92 -14.09 10.23 -9.91
CA VAL A 92 -13.81 9.14 -8.98
C VAL A 92 -15.03 8.23 -8.86
N PHE A 93 -16.20 8.77 -8.56
CA PHE A 93 -17.44 8.01 -8.47
C PHE A 93 -17.81 7.32 -9.78
N ASN A 94 -17.63 8.01 -10.92
CA ASN A 94 -17.90 7.43 -12.23
C ASN A 94 -17.01 6.22 -12.55
N ARG A 95 -15.75 6.23 -12.11
CA ARG A 95 -14.83 5.10 -12.25
C ARG A 95 -15.17 3.92 -11.32
N HIS A 96 -15.90 4.15 -10.25
CA HIS A 96 -16.35 3.12 -9.31
C HIS A 96 -17.76 2.60 -9.62
N ARG A 97 -18.52 3.32 -10.44
CA ARG A 97 -19.92 2.96 -10.74
C ARG A 97 -20.02 1.59 -11.40
N GLY A 98 -20.72 0.66 -10.75
CA GLY A 98 -20.88 -0.73 -11.20
C GLY A 98 -19.71 -1.65 -10.83
N GLY A 99 -18.79 -1.18 -9.96
CA GLY A 99 -17.61 -1.93 -9.54
C GLY A 99 -16.45 -1.86 -10.53
N LYS A 100 -15.29 -2.35 -10.12
CA LYS A 100 -14.03 -2.34 -10.91
C LYS A 100 -13.64 -3.72 -11.43
N ILE A 101 -14.31 -4.77 -10.98
CA ILE A 101 -14.03 -6.16 -11.33
C ILE A 101 -15.29 -6.86 -11.86
N ARG A 102 -15.08 -7.88 -12.65
CA ARG A 102 -16.14 -8.77 -13.14
C ARG A 102 -15.61 -10.19 -13.37
N SER A 103 -16.46 -11.20 -13.20
CA SER A 103 -16.14 -12.55 -13.61
C SER A 103 -16.45 -12.72 -15.11
N VAL A 104 -15.53 -13.36 -15.83
CA VAL A 104 -15.68 -13.67 -17.26
C VAL A 104 -15.33 -15.12 -17.51
N SER A 105 -16.01 -15.75 -18.49
CA SER A 105 -15.62 -17.08 -18.94
C SER A 105 -14.34 -17.00 -19.77
N THR A 106 -13.43 -17.94 -19.54
CA THR A 106 -12.17 -18.08 -20.31
C THR A 106 -12.37 -18.80 -21.65
N LEU A 107 -13.54 -19.40 -21.85
CA LEU A 107 -13.88 -20.10 -23.09
C LEU A 107 -15.34 -19.78 -23.50
N PRO A 108 -15.65 -19.77 -24.80
CA PRO A 108 -17.00 -19.56 -25.28
C PRO A 108 -17.85 -20.84 -25.10
N ILE A 109 -19.01 -20.71 -24.43
CA ILE A 109 -19.99 -21.79 -24.28
C ILE A 109 -21.09 -21.57 -25.35
N ASN A 110 -20.82 -21.91 -26.59
CA ASN A 110 -21.69 -21.61 -27.74
C ASN A 110 -22.20 -22.85 -28.49
N THR A 111 -21.80 -24.04 -28.04
CA THR A 111 -22.28 -25.32 -28.62
C THR A 111 -22.74 -26.27 -27.51
N ARG A 112 -23.62 -27.22 -27.86
CA ARG A 112 -24.04 -28.29 -26.95
C ARG A 112 -22.87 -29.20 -26.55
N GLU A 113 -21.89 -29.38 -27.41
CA GLU A 113 -20.69 -30.16 -27.14
C GLU A 113 -19.88 -29.47 -26.01
N VAL A 114 -19.51 -28.20 -26.18
CA VAL A 114 -18.78 -27.45 -25.17
C VAL A 114 -19.55 -27.40 -23.84
N LEU A 115 -20.87 -27.20 -23.87
CA LEU A 115 -21.70 -27.24 -22.66
C LEU A 115 -21.62 -28.60 -21.94
N ARG A 116 -21.63 -29.70 -22.67
CA ARG A 116 -21.49 -31.05 -22.08
C ARG A 116 -20.13 -31.30 -21.48
N ASP A 117 -19.07 -30.75 -22.08
CA ASP A 117 -17.70 -30.91 -21.60
C ASP A 117 -17.44 -30.08 -20.33
N VAL A 118 -17.87 -28.81 -20.30
CA VAL A 118 -17.58 -27.91 -19.19
C VAL A 118 -18.58 -28.02 -18.05
N TYR A 119 -19.74 -28.63 -18.24
CA TYR A 119 -20.78 -28.78 -17.24
C TYR A 119 -21.23 -30.24 -17.12
N THR A 120 -22.47 -30.55 -17.39
CA THR A 120 -23.01 -31.93 -17.21
C THR A 120 -23.19 -32.64 -18.56
N PRO A 121 -22.65 -33.87 -18.74
CA PRO A 121 -22.00 -34.78 -17.77
C PRO A 121 -20.45 -34.73 -17.75
N GLY A 122 -19.81 -34.02 -18.67
CA GLY A 122 -18.34 -34.09 -18.88
C GLY A 122 -17.53 -33.72 -17.65
N VAL A 123 -17.94 -32.65 -16.94
CA VAL A 123 -17.27 -32.16 -15.73
C VAL A 123 -17.09 -33.23 -14.64
N ALA A 124 -17.95 -34.24 -14.59
CA ALA A 124 -17.83 -35.33 -13.61
C ALA A 124 -16.49 -36.06 -13.68
N ARG A 125 -15.89 -36.20 -14.89
CA ARG A 125 -14.57 -36.81 -15.06
C ARG A 125 -13.49 -35.98 -14.35
N VAL A 126 -13.54 -34.67 -14.47
CA VAL A 126 -12.60 -33.73 -13.80
C VAL A 126 -12.79 -33.79 -12.29
N CYS A 127 -14.04 -33.77 -11.80
CA CYS A 127 -14.34 -33.91 -10.37
C CYS A 127 -13.77 -35.23 -9.78
N LEU A 128 -13.91 -36.33 -10.48
CA LEU A 128 -13.36 -37.63 -10.06
C LEU A 128 -11.84 -37.66 -10.09
N ALA A 129 -11.22 -37.01 -11.08
CA ALA A 129 -9.75 -36.88 -11.15
C ALA A 129 -9.21 -36.07 -9.95
N ILE A 130 -9.82 -34.92 -9.63
CA ILE A 130 -9.46 -34.09 -8.46
C ILE A 130 -9.69 -34.86 -7.15
N ARG A 131 -10.81 -35.57 -7.02
CA ARG A 131 -11.06 -36.41 -5.82
C ARG A 131 -9.98 -37.48 -5.62
N LYS A 132 -9.46 -38.07 -6.71
CA LYS A 132 -8.39 -39.06 -6.66
C LYS A 132 -7.02 -38.42 -6.37
N ASN A 133 -6.76 -37.26 -6.97
CA ASN A 133 -5.53 -36.49 -6.81
C ASN A 133 -5.88 -35.01 -6.61
N PRO A 134 -5.93 -34.49 -5.38
CA PRO A 134 -6.25 -33.09 -5.09
C PRO A 134 -5.38 -32.06 -5.81
N GLU A 135 -4.10 -32.38 -6.10
CA GLU A 135 -3.19 -31.51 -6.85
C GLU A 135 -3.68 -31.18 -8.27
N ALA A 136 -4.50 -32.07 -8.85
CA ALA A 136 -5.13 -31.83 -10.15
C ALA A 136 -6.06 -30.60 -10.15
N ALA A 137 -6.51 -30.12 -8.98
CA ALA A 137 -7.29 -28.90 -8.89
C ALA A 137 -6.51 -27.66 -9.36
N TYR A 138 -5.21 -27.60 -9.15
CA TYR A 138 -4.36 -26.52 -9.63
C TYR A 138 -4.22 -26.48 -11.16
N GLU A 139 -4.40 -27.61 -11.83
CA GLU A 139 -4.33 -27.72 -13.29
C GLU A 139 -5.70 -27.47 -13.94
N TYR A 140 -6.76 -28.05 -13.36
CA TYR A 140 -8.08 -28.09 -14.01
C TYR A 140 -9.08 -27.06 -13.48
N THR A 141 -8.66 -26.18 -12.54
CA THR A 141 -9.49 -25.09 -12.03
C THR A 141 -8.71 -23.79 -11.95
N ALA A 142 -9.39 -22.70 -11.61
CA ALA A 142 -8.76 -21.41 -11.37
C ALA A 142 -7.98 -21.34 -10.02
N LEU A 143 -7.93 -22.42 -9.23
CA LEU A 143 -7.35 -22.44 -7.89
C LEU A 143 -5.91 -21.91 -7.87
N GLY A 144 -5.08 -22.36 -8.81
CA GLY A 144 -3.66 -21.97 -8.92
C GLY A 144 -3.43 -20.51 -9.31
N ASN A 145 -4.47 -19.75 -9.66
CA ASN A 145 -4.38 -18.36 -10.08
C ASN A 145 -5.45 -17.47 -9.39
N THR A 146 -5.92 -17.86 -8.20
CA THR A 146 -6.97 -17.12 -7.50
C THR A 146 -6.55 -16.80 -6.06
N VAL A 147 -6.68 -15.52 -5.66
CA VAL A 147 -6.34 -14.98 -4.34
C VAL A 147 -7.61 -14.45 -3.67
N ALA A 148 -7.83 -14.77 -2.39
CA ALA A 148 -8.79 -14.05 -1.57
C ALA A 148 -8.15 -12.76 -1.03
N VAL A 149 -8.79 -11.60 -1.26
CA VAL A 149 -8.42 -10.33 -0.62
C VAL A 149 -9.39 -10.10 0.51
N VAL A 150 -8.95 -10.37 1.73
CA VAL A 150 -9.79 -10.42 2.94
C VAL A 150 -9.60 -9.16 3.75
N THR A 151 -10.72 -8.56 4.19
CA THR A 151 -10.73 -7.40 5.08
C THR A 151 -11.88 -7.44 6.06
N ASN A 152 -11.70 -6.79 7.22
CA ASN A 152 -12.82 -6.39 8.09
C ASN A 152 -12.96 -4.85 8.18
N GLY A 153 -12.16 -4.10 7.44
CA GLY A 153 -12.23 -2.65 7.32
C GLY A 153 -11.91 -1.89 8.62
N THR A 154 -11.10 -2.49 9.52
CA THR A 154 -10.79 -1.90 10.83
C THR A 154 -9.62 -0.91 10.81
N ALA A 155 -8.81 -0.91 9.74
CA ALA A 155 -7.64 -0.03 9.60
C ALA A 155 -7.45 0.48 8.16
N VAL A 156 -8.50 0.95 7.53
CA VAL A 156 -8.41 1.53 6.18
C VAL A 156 -7.56 2.78 6.20
N LEU A 157 -6.54 2.83 5.35
CA LEU A 157 -5.52 3.88 5.35
C LEU A 157 -6.13 5.29 5.35
N GLY A 158 -5.79 6.08 6.38
CA GLY A 158 -6.25 7.46 6.56
C GLY A 158 -7.70 7.62 7.00
N LEU A 159 -8.52 6.56 6.96
CA LEU A 159 -9.93 6.57 7.37
C LEU A 159 -10.17 5.81 8.68
N GLY A 160 -9.23 4.94 9.08
CA GLY A 160 -9.36 4.13 10.29
C GLY A 160 -10.42 3.04 10.14
N ASN A 161 -11.20 2.81 11.21
CA ASN A 161 -12.25 1.79 11.23
C ASN A 161 -13.54 2.32 10.58
N ILE A 162 -13.75 1.97 9.31
CA ILE A 162 -14.97 2.31 8.55
C ILE A 162 -15.88 1.11 8.32
N GLY A 163 -15.47 -0.08 8.79
CA GLY A 163 -16.21 -1.35 8.62
C GLY A 163 -15.99 -2.01 7.25
N ALA A 164 -16.30 -3.30 7.19
CA ALA A 164 -15.97 -4.14 6.04
C ALA A 164 -16.64 -3.64 4.74
N LEU A 165 -17.92 -3.33 4.76
CA LEU A 165 -18.65 -2.91 3.56
C LEU A 165 -18.10 -1.61 2.94
N ALA A 166 -17.75 -0.63 3.76
CA ALA A 166 -17.19 0.63 3.29
C ALA A 166 -15.75 0.45 2.73
N GLY A 167 -15.05 -0.63 3.13
CA GLY A 167 -13.76 -1.04 2.58
C GLY A 167 -13.83 -1.71 1.20
N LEU A 168 -15.00 -2.13 0.74
CA LEU A 168 -15.15 -2.86 -0.54
C LEU A 168 -14.51 -2.13 -1.74
N PRO A 169 -14.64 -0.80 -1.91
CA PRO A 169 -13.98 -0.11 -3.02
C PRO A 169 -12.44 -0.25 -3.02
N VAL A 170 -11.82 -0.35 -1.85
CA VAL A 170 -10.36 -0.58 -1.72
C VAL A 170 -10.02 -1.99 -2.18
N MET A 171 -10.78 -3.00 -1.70
CA MET A 171 -10.58 -4.41 -2.07
C MET A 171 -10.78 -4.66 -3.56
N GLU A 172 -11.77 -4.02 -4.19
CA GLU A 172 -11.92 -4.05 -5.65
C GLU A 172 -10.75 -3.37 -6.37
N GLY A 173 -10.17 -2.32 -5.78
CA GLY A 173 -8.94 -1.69 -6.28
C GLY A 173 -7.77 -2.66 -6.28
N LYS A 174 -7.54 -3.36 -5.17
CA LYS A 174 -6.53 -4.42 -5.06
C LYS A 174 -6.76 -5.53 -6.09
N ALA A 175 -8.00 -6.01 -6.21
CA ALA A 175 -8.35 -7.04 -7.18
C ALA A 175 -8.11 -6.60 -8.64
N ALA A 176 -8.44 -5.36 -8.97
CA ALA A 176 -8.18 -4.79 -10.30
C ALA A 176 -6.67 -4.69 -10.59
N LEU A 177 -5.85 -4.30 -9.60
CA LEU A 177 -4.39 -4.27 -9.73
C LEU A 177 -3.80 -5.67 -9.95
N PHE A 178 -4.27 -6.68 -9.22
CA PHE A 178 -3.86 -8.07 -9.46
C PHE A 178 -4.16 -8.53 -10.89
N ALA A 179 -5.38 -8.25 -11.36
CA ALA A 179 -5.78 -8.64 -12.71
C ALA A 179 -4.96 -7.91 -13.79
N GLU A 180 -4.78 -6.59 -13.63
CA GLU A 180 -4.15 -5.75 -14.64
C GLU A 180 -2.63 -5.94 -14.70
N LEU A 181 -1.95 -6.11 -13.55
CA LEU A 181 -0.49 -6.13 -13.49
C LEU A 181 0.09 -7.53 -13.65
N VAL A 182 -0.58 -8.58 -13.15
CA VAL A 182 -0.03 -9.95 -13.13
C VAL A 182 -1.02 -11.04 -13.55
N GLY A 183 -2.24 -10.70 -13.97
CA GLY A 183 -3.22 -11.65 -14.46
C GLY A 183 -3.77 -12.63 -13.41
N ILE A 184 -3.78 -12.26 -12.13
CA ILE A 184 -4.37 -13.04 -11.03
C ILE A 184 -5.86 -12.69 -10.89
N ASN A 185 -6.70 -13.71 -10.66
CA ASN A 185 -8.07 -13.52 -10.20
C ASN A 185 -8.07 -13.23 -8.70
N ALA A 186 -8.36 -12.01 -8.31
CA ALA A 186 -8.48 -11.66 -6.89
C ALA A 186 -9.95 -11.41 -6.53
N VAL A 187 -10.39 -12.01 -5.43
CA VAL A 187 -11.79 -11.96 -4.98
C VAL A 187 -11.86 -11.24 -3.64
N PRO A 188 -12.53 -10.08 -3.58
CA PRO A 188 -12.83 -9.39 -2.32
C PRO A 188 -13.67 -10.26 -1.39
N ILE A 189 -13.21 -10.42 -0.16
CA ILE A 189 -13.92 -11.14 0.92
C ILE A 189 -14.03 -10.19 2.11
N LEU A 190 -15.24 -9.78 2.40
CA LEU A 190 -15.55 -8.89 3.51
C LEU A 190 -16.05 -9.71 4.70
N ILE A 191 -15.46 -9.48 5.87
CA ILE A 191 -15.80 -10.18 7.11
C ILE A 191 -16.26 -9.14 8.14
N GLU A 192 -17.51 -9.22 8.57
CA GLU A 192 -18.06 -8.34 9.64
C GLU A 192 -17.54 -8.69 11.04
N GLU A 193 -16.77 -9.77 11.15
CA GLU A 193 -16.25 -10.26 12.42
C GLU A 193 -14.98 -9.48 12.84
N ARG A 194 -14.83 -9.26 14.15
CA ARG A 194 -13.71 -8.51 14.73
C ARG A 194 -12.80 -9.36 15.61
N LEU A 195 -13.33 -10.44 16.18
CA LEU A 195 -12.56 -11.33 17.03
C LEU A 195 -11.57 -12.14 16.18
N PRO A 196 -10.27 -12.10 16.46
CA PRO A 196 -9.25 -12.80 15.68
C PRO A 196 -9.59 -14.25 15.40
N GLU A 197 -10.01 -15.00 16.40
CA GLU A 197 -10.33 -16.43 16.27
C GLU A 197 -11.48 -16.67 15.28
N ARG A 198 -12.50 -15.80 15.29
CA ARG A 198 -13.63 -15.87 14.36
C ARG A 198 -13.25 -15.53 12.94
N VAL A 199 -12.40 -14.51 12.77
CA VAL A 199 -11.82 -14.17 11.45
C VAL A 199 -11.05 -15.36 10.91
N VAL A 200 -10.17 -15.95 11.73
CA VAL A 200 -9.36 -17.12 11.36
C VAL A 200 -10.24 -18.32 10.97
N GLU A 201 -11.28 -18.64 11.77
CA GLU A 201 -12.23 -19.71 11.45
C GLU A 201 -12.93 -19.46 10.10
N THR A 202 -13.41 -18.24 9.86
CA THR A 202 -14.08 -17.85 8.63
C THR A 202 -13.16 -18.01 7.42
N VAL A 203 -11.93 -17.49 7.51
CA VAL A 203 -10.94 -17.59 6.42
C VAL A 203 -10.56 -19.05 6.17
N CYS A 204 -10.32 -19.85 7.21
CA CYS A 204 -10.04 -21.29 7.08
C CYS A 204 -11.21 -22.02 6.39
N GLY A 205 -12.46 -21.64 6.69
CA GLY A 205 -13.65 -22.25 6.10
C GLY A 205 -13.77 -22.05 4.58
N ILE A 206 -13.27 -20.93 4.06
CA ILE A 206 -13.32 -20.62 2.62
C ILE A 206 -12.00 -20.89 1.89
N ALA A 207 -10.91 -21.13 2.61
CA ALA A 207 -9.55 -21.17 2.08
C ALA A 207 -9.37 -22.21 0.95
N THR A 208 -10.17 -23.27 0.93
CA THR A 208 -10.11 -24.31 -0.12
C THR A 208 -10.34 -23.76 -1.53
N SER A 209 -11.05 -22.64 -1.68
CA SER A 209 -11.34 -22.03 -2.98
C SER A 209 -10.21 -21.16 -3.54
N PHE A 210 -9.13 -20.95 -2.78
CA PHE A 210 -8.08 -19.97 -3.10
C PHE A 210 -6.69 -20.59 -3.03
N GLY A 211 -5.82 -20.20 -3.97
CA GLY A 211 -4.41 -20.60 -3.96
C GLY A 211 -3.60 -19.83 -2.92
N ALA A 212 -4.00 -18.60 -2.59
CA ALA A 212 -3.36 -17.76 -1.57
C ALA A 212 -4.37 -16.81 -0.93
N ILE A 213 -4.00 -16.26 0.24
CA ILE A 213 -4.81 -15.33 1.04
C ILE A 213 -4.03 -14.03 1.25
N GLN A 214 -4.58 -12.91 0.82
CA GLN A 214 -4.13 -11.58 1.21
C GLN A 214 -5.04 -11.04 2.32
N LEU A 215 -4.45 -10.60 3.42
CA LEU A 215 -5.12 -9.82 4.45
C LEU A 215 -4.88 -8.34 4.16
N GLU A 216 -5.91 -7.51 4.33
CA GLU A 216 -5.86 -6.09 4.00
C GLU A 216 -6.65 -5.28 5.02
N ASP A 217 -6.12 -4.13 5.45
CA ASP A 217 -6.82 -3.17 6.33
C ASP A 217 -7.31 -3.75 7.67
N PHE A 218 -6.56 -4.70 8.24
CA PHE A 218 -6.78 -5.18 9.60
C PHE A 218 -5.98 -4.36 10.61
N ALA A 219 -6.64 -3.91 11.68
CA ALA A 219 -5.99 -3.11 12.72
C ALA A 219 -4.92 -3.92 13.50
N ALA A 220 -3.86 -3.24 13.92
CA ALA A 220 -2.92 -3.78 14.89
C ALA A 220 -3.44 -3.52 16.32
N PRO A 221 -3.27 -4.48 17.27
CA PRO A 221 -2.43 -5.67 17.17
C PRO A 221 -3.08 -6.93 16.58
N GLU A 222 -4.41 -6.95 16.35
CA GLU A 222 -5.18 -8.12 15.95
C GLU A 222 -4.67 -8.71 14.62
N CYS A 223 -4.21 -7.88 13.69
CA CYS A 223 -3.66 -8.32 12.40
C CYS A 223 -2.49 -9.30 12.55
N PHE A 224 -1.66 -9.14 13.58
CA PHE A 224 -0.51 -10.03 13.82
C PHE A 224 -0.97 -11.43 14.20
N GLU A 225 -1.93 -11.51 15.11
CA GLU A 225 -2.50 -12.76 15.60
C GLU A 225 -3.26 -13.50 14.49
N ILE A 226 -4.07 -12.78 13.72
CA ILE A 226 -4.83 -13.34 12.59
C ILE A 226 -3.87 -13.95 11.57
N GLU A 227 -2.83 -13.21 11.16
CA GLU A 227 -1.87 -13.71 10.17
C GLU A 227 -1.11 -14.92 10.69
N GLU A 228 -0.60 -14.88 11.93
CA GLU A 228 0.16 -15.97 12.56
C GLU A 228 -0.68 -17.24 12.63
N GLN A 229 -1.92 -17.16 13.12
CA GLN A 229 -2.82 -18.31 13.20
C GLN A 229 -3.17 -18.88 11.83
N LEU A 230 -3.43 -18.04 10.83
CA LEU A 230 -3.72 -18.51 9.46
C LEU A 230 -2.50 -19.20 8.84
N ARG A 231 -1.31 -18.64 9.01
CA ARG A 231 -0.06 -19.26 8.52
C ARG A 231 0.24 -20.61 9.19
N ALA A 232 -0.12 -20.76 10.45
CA ALA A 232 0.03 -22.02 11.17
C ALA A 232 -0.98 -23.11 10.73
N ARG A 233 -2.18 -22.69 10.30
CA ARG A 233 -3.28 -23.62 9.98
C ARG A 233 -3.42 -23.93 8.49
N LEU A 234 -2.92 -23.05 7.59
CA LEU A 234 -3.08 -23.17 6.15
C LEU A 234 -1.75 -23.54 5.49
N GLN A 235 -1.78 -24.54 4.60
CA GLN A 235 -0.64 -24.92 3.76
C GLN A 235 -0.68 -24.16 2.42
N LYS A 236 -0.74 -22.82 2.51
CA LYS A 236 -0.76 -21.91 1.36
C LYS A 236 -0.26 -20.53 1.75
N PRO A 237 0.18 -19.71 0.79
CA PRO A 237 0.66 -18.37 1.08
C PRO A 237 -0.42 -17.50 1.75
N VAL A 238 -0.10 -16.96 2.92
CA VAL A 238 -0.89 -15.95 3.65
C VAL A 238 0.01 -14.76 3.89
N LEU A 239 -0.46 -13.55 3.60
CA LEU A 239 0.31 -12.32 3.77
C LEU A 239 -0.61 -11.14 4.10
N HIS A 240 -0.28 -10.38 5.15
CA HIS A 240 -0.90 -9.09 5.43
C HIS A 240 -0.13 -7.98 4.72
N ASP A 241 -0.76 -7.34 3.72
CA ASP A 241 -0.06 -6.44 2.80
C ASP A 241 0.45 -5.16 3.49
N ASP A 242 -0.33 -4.59 4.42
CA ASP A 242 0.09 -3.40 5.19
C ASP A 242 1.35 -3.64 6.02
N GLN A 243 1.64 -4.89 6.38
CA GLN A 243 2.88 -5.26 7.04
C GLN A 243 3.99 -5.53 6.02
N HIS A 244 3.77 -6.53 5.17
CA HIS A 244 4.84 -7.15 4.39
C HIS A 244 5.04 -6.50 3.03
N GLY A 245 3.96 -6.08 2.35
CA GLY A 245 4.08 -5.30 1.12
C GLY A 245 4.80 -3.98 1.36
N THR A 246 4.39 -3.27 2.42
CA THR A 246 5.05 -2.03 2.86
C THR A 246 6.51 -2.28 3.26
N ALA A 247 6.81 -3.36 3.97
CA ALA A 247 8.18 -3.70 4.36
C ALA A 247 9.08 -3.98 3.15
N VAL A 248 8.60 -4.71 2.15
CA VAL A 248 9.33 -5.02 0.92
C VAL A 248 9.70 -3.75 0.15
N VAL A 249 8.74 -2.85 -0.06
CA VAL A 249 9.00 -1.60 -0.80
C VAL A 249 9.90 -0.66 0.00
N THR A 250 9.74 -0.62 1.33
CA THR A 250 10.63 0.16 2.20
C THR A 250 12.05 -0.37 2.17
N LEU A 251 12.26 -1.69 2.22
CA LEU A 251 13.60 -2.27 2.08
C LEU A 251 14.19 -1.94 0.71
N ALA A 252 13.42 -2.03 -0.39
CA ALA A 252 13.89 -1.64 -1.72
C ALA A 252 14.36 -0.19 -1.76
N ALA A 253 13.56 0.73 -1.21
CA ALA A 253 13.92 2.15 -1.12
C ALA A 253 15.18 2.36 -0.26
N LEU A 254 15.31 1.64 0.86
CA LEU A 254 16.47 1.72 1.74
C LEU A 254 17.76 1.23 1.07
N LEU A 255 17.69 0.16 0.28
CA LEU A 255 18.85 -0.35 -0.47
C LEU A 255 19.42 0.74 -1.39
N ASN A 256 18.56 1.43 -2.12
CA ASN A 256 18.96 2.52 -3.01
C ASN A 256 19.39 3.76 -2.23
N ALA A 257 18.72 4.12 -1.15
CA ALA A 257 19.10 5.25 -0.30
C ALA A 257 20.48 5.03 0.37
N ALA A 258 20.73 3.83 0.90
CA ALA A 258 21.97 3.44 1.51
C ALA A 258 23.13 3.45 0.51
N GLN A 259 22.94 2.89 -0.69
CA GLN A 259 23.91 2.92 -1.76
C GLN A 259 24.29 4.35 -2.16
N ARG A 260 23.33 5.25 -2.31
CA ARG A 260 23.56 6.65 -2.71
C ARG A 260 24.22 7.49 -1.63
N SER A 261 23.93 7.21 -0.37
CA SER A 261 24.52 7.92 0.76
C SER A 261 25.84 7.32 1.25
N GLY A 262 26.26 6.17 0.70
CA GLY A 262 27.45 5.44 1.13
C GLY A 262 27.31 4.84 2.53
N VAL A 263 26.08 4.59 3.00
CA VAL A 263 25.80 4.04 4.33
C VAL A 263 25.67 2.52 4.24
N ASP A 264 26.34 1.79 5.15
CA ASP A 264 26.18 0.34 5.27
C ASP A 264 24.89 0.02 6.05
N LEU A 265 23.86 -0.44 5.35
CA LEU A 265 22.55 -0.75 5.96
C LEU A 265 22.67 -1.82 7.07
N ARG A 266 23.52 -2.85 6.90
CA ARG A 266 23.62 -3.95 7.86
C ARG A 266 24.43 -3.57 9.10
N GLY A 267 25.40 -2.69 8.96
CA GLY A 267 26.24 -2.18 10.05
C GLY A 267 25.65 -0.98 10.77
N SER A 268 24.60 -0.35 10.23
CA SER A 268 23.99 0.86 10.77
C SER A 268 23.02 0.57 11.92
N ILE A 269 22.82 1.56 12.78
CA ILE A 269 21.73 1.60 13.75
C ILE A 269 20.49 2.14 13.04
N VAL A 270 19.46 1.30 12.92
CA VAL A 270 18.20 1.68 12.30
C VAL A 270 17.18 2.07 13.38
N GLY A 271 16.61 3.25 13.28
CA GLY A 271 15.55 3.76 14.13
C GLY A 271 14.19 3.67 13.45
N GLN A 272 13.24 2.91 14.02
CA GLN A 272 11.87 2.81 13.55
C GLN A 272 10.95 3.65 14.44
N ILE A 273 10.32 4.66 13.87
CA ILE A 273 9.31 5.50 14.53
C ILE A 273 7.93 5.04 14.06
N GLY A 274 7.09 4.57 15.01
CA GLY A 274 5.84 3.88 14.71
C GLY A 274 6.05 2.37 14.56
N LEU A 275 5.43 1.59 15.44
CA LEU A 275 5.54 0.12 15.53
C LEU A 275 4.15 -0.55 15.34
N GLY A 276 3.29 0.08 14.54
CA GLY A 276 2.05 -0.49 14.05
C GLY A 276 2.28 -1.61 13.03
N ALA A 277 1.30 -1.92 12.19
CA ALA A 277 1.41 -2.98 11.17
C ALA A 277 2.64 -2.77 10.27
N ALA A 278 2.75 -1.62 9.60
CA ALA A 278 3.86 -1.30 8.70
C ALA A 278 5.22 -1.33 9.41
N GLY A 279 5.37 -0.58 10.51
CA GLY A 279 6.66 -0.51 11.22
C GLY A 279 7.13 -1.84 11.79
N SER A 280 6.21 -2.67 12.28
CA SER A 280 6.56 -4.03 12.75
C SER A 280 7.00 -4.94 11.59
N GLY A 281 6.35 -4.84 10.44
CA GLY A 281 6.74 -5.55 9.22
C GLY A 281 8.11 -5.11 8.70
N ILE A 282 8.37 -3.79 8.68
CA ILE A 282 9.66 -3.22 8.27
C ILE A 282 10.78 -3.73 9.17
N VAL A 283 10.64 -3.62 10.49
CA VAL A 283 11.64 -4.11 11.45
C VAL A 283 11.92 -5.59 11.23
N ARG A 284 10.88 -6.42 11.11
CA ARG A 284 11.03 -7.85 10.88
C ARG A 284 11.86 -8.15 9.62
N LEU A 285 11.55 -7.49 8.51
CA LEU A 285 12.25 -7.73 7.24
C LEU A 285 13.69 -7.20 7.28
N LEU A 286 13.94 -6.07 7.93
CA LEU A 286 15.29 -5.53 8.13
C LEU A 286 16.17 -6.47 8.96
N GLN A 287 15.62 -7.05 10.04
CA GLN A 287 16.32 -8.05 10.84
C GLN A 287 16.64 -9.31 10.02
N ALA A 288 15.69 -9.80 9.22
CA ALA A 288 15.91 -10.92 8.30
C ALA A 288 16.97 -10.59 7.23
N TYR A 289 17.04 -9.33 6.77
CA TYR A 289 18.07 -8.85 5.84
C TYR A 289 19.46 -8.76 6.48
N GLY A 290 19.56 -8.79 7.81
CA GLY A 290 20.82 -8.79 8.56
C GLY A 290 21.13 -7.49 9.31
N VAL A 291 20.18 -6.57 9.44
CA VAL A 291 20.31 -5.40 10.32
C VAL A 291 20.29 -5.86 11.78
N ARG A 292 21.37 -5.58 12.50
CA ARG A 292 21.57 -6.10 13.86
C ARG A 292 21.07 -5.15 14.96
N HIS A 293 21.12 -3.85 14.71
CA HIS A 293 20.81 -2.83 15.70
C HIS A 293 19.55 -2.05 15.29
N VAL A 294 18.43 -2.38 15.91
CA VAL A 294 17.15 -1.73 15.66
C VAL A 294 16.67 -1.05 16.93
N LEU A 295 16.52 0.26 16.88
CA LEU A 295 15.84 1.07 17.89
C LEU A 295 14.39 1.28 17.45
N GLY A 296 13.47 1.33 18.39
CA GLY A 296 12.08 1.62 18.06
C GLY A 296 11.39 2.46 19.12
N THR A 297 10.44 3.25 18.66
CA THR A 297 9.59 4.07 19.52
C THR A 297 8.15 4.07 19.05
N ASP A 298 7.23 3.96 19.99
CA ASP A 298 5.78 4.01 19.77
C ASP A 298 5.09 4.43 21.06
N PRO A 299 4.01 5.23 21.04
CA PRO A 299 3.22 5.51 22.23
C PRO A 299 2.58 4.28 22.88
N ASN A 300 2.35 3.22 22.10
CA ASN A 300 1.80 1.96 22.57
C ASN A 300 2.93 1.08 23.16
N ALA A 301 2.95 0.94 24.49
CA ALA A 301 3.93 0.13 25.20
C ALA A 301 3.93 -1.35 24.75
N GLY A 302 2.77 -1.90 24.34
CA GLY A 302 2.67 -3.26 23.79
C GLY A 302 3.39 -3.41 22.46
N ALA A 303 3.39 -2.36 21.60
CA ALA A 303 4.15 -2.36 20.36
C ALA A 303 5.67 -2.34 20.63
N VAL A 304 6.11 -1.55 21.60
CA VAL A 304 7.51 -1.52 22.05
C VAL A 304 7.93 -2.87 22.63
N ALA A 305 7.07 -3.50 23.45
CA ALA A 305 7.35 -4.83 24.00
C ALA A 305 7.50 -5.91 22.90
N ARG A 306 6.69 -5.86 21.84
CA ARG A 306 6.85 -6.78 20.69
C ARG A 306 8.18 -6.60 19.98
N LEU A 307 8.65 -5.35 19.81
CA LEU A 307 9.97 -5.06 19.27
C LEU A 307 11.07 -5.66 20.13
N GLN A 308 11.01 -5.46 21.47
CA GLN A 308 11.99 -5.96 22.42
C GLN A 308 12.03 -7.50 22.44
N ALA A 309 10.88 -8.16 22.35
CA ALA A 309 10.80 -9.62 22.24
C ALA A 309 11.50 -10.18 21.00
N ARG A 310 11.71 -9.35 19.96
CA ARG A 310 12.45 -9.68 18.73
C ARG A 310 13.92 -9.22 18.77
N GLY A 311 14.42 -8.76 19.92
CA GLY A 311 15.81 -8.31 20.07
C GLY A 311 16.09 -6.85 19.67
N GLY A 312 15.05 -6.04 19.39
CA GLY A 312 15.20 -4.61 19.24
C GLY A 312 15.22 -3.86 20.57
N GLU A 313 15.60 -2.60 20.55
CA GLU A 313 15.69 -1.74 21.75
C GLU A 313 14.57 -0.69 21.71
N GLY A 314 13.69 -0.67 22.72
CA GLY A 314 12.69 0.39 22.90
C GLY A 314 13.31 1.62 23.55
N VAL A 315 13.19 2.79 22.88
CA VAL A 315 13.78 4.06 23.34
C VAL A 315 12.80 5.22 23.16
N THR A 316 13.11 6.40 23.74
CA THR A 316 12.34 7.62 23.43
C THR A 316 12.68 8.14 22.04
N LEU A 317 11.80 8.97 21.47
CA LEU A 317 12.00 9.55 20.14
C LEU A 317 13.31 10.36 20.07
N GLU A 318 13.61 11.14 21.10
CA GLU A 318 14.83 11.94 21.18
C GLU A 318 16.09 11.05 21.17
N VAL A 319 16.09 9.97 21.95
CA VAL A 319 17.22 9.01 22.00
C VAL A 319 17.38 8.30 20.65
N LEU A 320 16.26 7.93 20.02
CA LEU A 320 16.28 7.33 18.69
C LEU A 320 16.94 8.27 17.68
N MET A 321 16.49 9.53 17.62
CA MET A 321 17.06 10.54 16.71
C MET A 321 18.53 10.82 16.96
N GLN A 322 18.98 10.72 18.20
CA GLN A 322 20.39 10.91 18.57
C GLN A 322 21.28 9.73 18.19
N ARG A 323 20.75 8.50 18.15
CA ARG A 323 21.53 7.26 17.99
C ARG A 323 21.47 6.67 16.60
N ALA A 324 20.29 6.74 15.95
CA ALA A 324 20.04 6.07 14.68
C ALA A 324 20.81 6.72 13.51
N ASP A 325 21.42 5.93 12.66
CA ASP A 325 22.05 6.36 11.41
C ASP A 325 21.01 6.45 10.29
N ILE A 326 20.05 5.54 10.32
CA ILE A 326 18.92 5.47 9.41
C ILE A 326 17.64 5.59 10.23
N VAL A 327 16.76 6.51 9.87
CA VAL A 327 15.47 6.72 10.52
C VAL A 327 14.34 6.44 9.54
N ILE A 328 13.42 5.58 9.94
CA ILE A 328 12.20 5.26 9.19
C ILE A 328 11.02 5.64 10.05
N ALA A 329 10.10 6.44 9.53
CA ALA A 329 8.91 6.87 10.24
C ALA A 329 7.65 6.51 9.45
N CYS A 330 6.67 5.90 10.13
CA CYS A 330 5.38 5.53 9.59
C CYS A 330 4.29 5.65 10.66
N THR A 331 4.05 6.90 11.10
CA THR A 331 3.22 7.21 12.27
C THR A 331 1.87 7.83 11.92
N GLY A 332 1.72 8.37 10.72
CA GLY A 332 0.59 9.20 10.33
C GLY A 332 0.58 10.59 10.99
N VAL A 333 1.65 11.00 11.70
CA VAL A 333 1.71 12.26 12.43
C VAL A 333 2.61 13.25 11.70
N LYS A 334 2.00 14.24 11.05
CA LYS A 334 2.69 15.31 10.34
C LYS A 334 3.67 16.06 11.25
N GLY A 335 4.90 16.24 10.77
CA GLY A 335 5.89 17.09 11.43
C GLY A 335 6.35 16.57 12.80
N LEU A 336 6.18 15.28 13.08
CA LEU A 336 6.60 14.65 14.35
C LEU A 336 8.11 14.77 14.57
N ILE A 337 8.91 14.70 13.50
CA ILE A 337 10.36 14.84 13.57
C ILE A 337 10.72 16.30 13.43
N HIS A 338 11.24 16.91 14.52
CA HIS A 338 11.69 18.28 14.49
C HIS A 338 13.03 18.41 13.74
N PRO A 339 13.17 19.42 12.84
CA PRO A 339 14.40 19.59 12.05
C PRO A 339 15.68 19.70 12.89
N GLU A 340 15.63 20.25 14.10
CA GLU A 340 16.77 20.37 15.02
C GLU A 340 17.28 19.02 15.55
N TRP A 341 16.51 17.94 15.43
CA TRP A 341 16.95 16.60 15.86
C TRP A 341 17.75 15.86 14.77
N ILE A 342 17.79 16.41 13.56
CA ILE A 342 18.52 15.80 12.44
C ILE A 342 20.03 15.93 12.68
N ARG A 343 20.73 14.80 12.62
CA ARG A 343 22.18 14.74 12.64
C ARG A 343 22.77 14.71 11.22
N LYS A 344 23.94 15.30 11.05
CA LYS A 344 24.66 15.24 9.79
C LYS A 344 24.95 13.79 9.40
N GLY A 345 24.65 13.43 8.16
CA GLY A 345 24.89 12.11 7.61
C GLY A 345 23.75 11.10 7.79
N GLN A 346 22.67 11.42 8.50
CA GLN A 346 21.52 10.52 8.64
C GLN A 346 20.79 10.28 7.32
N VAL A 347 20.24 9.08 7.17
CA VAL A 347 19.26 8.74 6.13
C VAL A 347 17.87 8.78 6.75
N ILE A 348 16.94 9.53 6.16
CA ILE A 348 15.58 9.72 6.69
C ILE A 348 14.54 9.27 5.65
N LEU A 349 13.69 8.32 6.02
CA LEU A 349 12.48 7.96 5.27
C LEU A 349 11.25 8.26 6.09
N ALA A 350 10.52 9.32 5.74
CA ALA A 350 9.29 9.75 6.41
C ALA A 350 8.09 9.29 5.56
N LEU A 351 7.58 8.09 5.86
CA LEU A 351 6.72 7.32 4.95
C LEU A 351 5.22 7.65 5.07
N SER A 352 4.81 8.49 6.02
CA SER A 352 3.41 8.83 6.17
C SER A 352 2.88 9.65 4.99
N ASN A 353 1.69 9.30 4.55
CA ASN A 353 0.97 9.95 3.47
C ASN A 353 -0.39 10.48 4.01
N PRO A 354 -0.87 11.65 3.55
CA PRO A 354 -0.25 12.56 2.58
C PRO A 354 0.86 13.46 3.16
N ASP A 355 0.91 13.61 4.46
CA ASP A 355 1.83 14.50 5.17
C ASP A 355 2.93 13.70 5.87
N PRO A 356 4.23 13.90 5.51
CA PRO A 356 5.33 13.18 6.12
C PRO A 356 5.63 13.67 7.55
N GLU A 357 6.32 12.85 8.33
CA GLU A 357 6.79 13.21 9.68
C GLU A 357 7.83 14.33 9.66
N ILE A 358 8.51 14.52 8.54
CA ILE A 358 9.37 15.69 8.24
C ILE A 358 9.45 15.86 6.72
N GLU A 359 9.41 17.10 6.27
CA GLU A 359 9.64 17.41 4.86
C GLU A 359 11.08 17.05 4.44
N PRO A 360 11.29 16.29 3.34
CA PRO A 360 12.63 15.87 2.91
C PRO A 360 13.61 17.03 2.72
N LEU A 361 13.15 18.16 2.20
CA LEU A 361 13.99 19.36 2.02
C LEU A 361 14.43 19.93 3.37
N ALA A 362 13.57 19.93 4.38
CA ALA A 362 13.92 20.41 5.72
C ALA A 362 14.98 19.50 6.38
N ALA A 363 14.84 18.17 6.23
CA ALA A 363 15.83 17.22 6.73
C ALA A 363 17.21 17.40 6.05
N ARG A 364 17.24 17.55 4.73
CA ARG A 364 18.47 17.78 3.96
C ARG A 364 19.13 19.12 4.33
N ALA A 365 18.34 20.18 4.53
CA ALA A 365 18.85 21.49 4.97
C ALA A 365 19.56 21.43 6.34
N ARG A 366 19.24 20.44 7.17
CA ARG A 366 19.87 20.18 8.47
C ARG A 366 21.05 19.18 8.39
N GLY A 367 21.38 18.71 7.20
CA GLY A 367 22.56 17.87 6.97
C GLY A 367 22.29 16.36 6.89
N ALA A 368 21.02 15.94 6.74
CA ALA A 368 20.74 14.55 6.35
C ALA A 368 21.45 14.22 5.04
N ALA A 369 22.14 13.09 4.97
CA ALA A 369 22.82 12.61 3.75
C ALA A 369 21.77 12.25 2.68
N PHE A 370 20.63 11.74 3.13
CA PHE A 370 19.52 11.42 2.28
C PHE A 370 18.18 11.64 3.03
N ALA A 371 17.17 12.11 2.33
CA ALA A 371 15.81 12.18 2.87
C ALA A 371 14.78 12.02 1.76
N ALA A 372 13.74 11.23 2.02
CA ALA A 372 12.59 11.03 1.14
C ALA A 372 11.29 10.89 1.95
N ASP A 373 10.16 11.16 1.29
CA ASP A 373 8.80 10.91 1.79
C ASP A 373 8.22 9.59 1.24
N GLY A 374 7.00 9.28 1.66
CA GLY A 374 6.28 8.06 1.27
C GLY A 374 5.57 8.13 -0.09
N LYS A 375 5.59 9.26 -0.80
CA LYS A 375 4.77 9.47 -2.01
C LYS A 375 5.08 8.50 -3.15
N GLY A 376 6.34 8.05 -3.29
CA GLY A 376 6.75 7.05 -4.27
C GLY A 376 6.77 5.62 -3.73
N ILE A 377 6.66 5.43 -2.42
CA ILE A 377 6.81 4.12 -1.76
C ILE A 377 5.42 3.52 -1.55
N ASN A 378 4.98 2.72 -2.54
CA ASN A 378 3.65 2.12 -2.55
C ASN A 378 3.74 0.59 -2.63
N ASN A 379 2.99 -0.11 -1.78
CA ASN A 379 2.95 -1.57 -1.71
C ASN A 379 2.50 -2.25 -3.02
N VAL A 380 1.88 -1.50 -3.94
CA VAL A 380 1.56 -1.99 -5.30
C VAL A 380 2.80 -2.49 -6.05
N LEU A 381 3.99 -1.97 -5.76
CA LEU A 381 5.24 -2.47 -6.34
C LEU A 381 5.56 -3.91 -5.92
N ALA A 382 5.06 -4.36 -4.76
CA ALA A 382 5.42 -5.64 -4.16
C ALA A 382 4.33 -6.70 -4.33
N PHE A 383 3.09 -6.44 -3.80
CA PHE A 383 2.10 -7.49 -3.60
C PHE A 383 1.73 -8.26 -4.87
N PRO A 384 1.53 -7.64 -6.06
CA PRO A 384 1.11 -8.42 -7.22
C PRO A 384 2.15 -9.47 -7.61
N GLY A 385 3.42 -9.07 -7.69
CA GLY A 385 4.54 -9.96 -7.99
C GLY A 385 4.80 -11.01 -6.90
N LEU A 386 4.67 -10.64 -5.62
CA LEU A 386 4.79 -11.57 -4.50
C LEU A 386 3.79 -12.73 -4.62
N PHE A 387 2.51 -12.42 -4.78
CA PHE A 387 1.47 -13.44 -4.92
C PHE A 387 1.61 -14.25 -6.19
N LYS A 388 1.96 -13.61 -7.32
CA LYS A 388 2.18 -14.31 -8.58
C LYS A 388 3.29 -15.34 -8.45
N GLY A 389 4.45 -14.94 -7.94
CA GLY A 389 5.58 -15.84 -7.75
C GLY A 389 5.30 -16.97 -6.76
N ALA A 390 4.58 -16.68 -5.66
CA ALA A 390 4.21 -17.69 -4.67
C ALA A 390 3.23 -18.73 -5.24
N LEU A 391 2.26 -18.32 -6.06
CA LEU A 391 1.32 -19.22 -6.74
C LEU A 391 2.03 -20.07 -7.78
N GLU A 392 2.93 -19.51 -8.59
CA GLU A 392 3.71 -20.22 -9.60
C GLU A 392 4.63 -21.27 -8.97
N ALA A 393 5.24 -20.94 -7.82
CA ALA A 393 6.05 -21.87 -7.04
C ALA A 393 5.23 -22.92 -6.28
N ARG A 394 3.90 -22.78 -6.20
CA ARG A 394 3.03 -23.55 -5.29
C ARG A 394 3.55 -23.52 -3.85
N ALA A 395 4.02 -22.34 -3.40
CA ALA A 395 4.62 -22.21 -2.09
C ALA A 395 3.58 -22.47 -0.98
N ALA A 396 4.00 -23.15 0.08
CA ALA A 396 3.16 -23.37 1.26
C ALA A 396 3.06 -22.11 2.16
N CYS A 397 4.01 -21.18 2.04
CA CYS A 397 4.03 -19.92 2.79
C CYS A 397 4.92 -18.91 2.10
N PHE A 398 4.82 -17.64 2.49
CA PHE A 398 5.85 -16.63 2.17
C PHE A 398 7.04 -16.78 3.13
N SER A 399 8.23 -16.99 2.58
CA SER A 399 9.49 -16.98 3.33
C SER A 399 10.14 -15.60 3.31
N ASP A 400 11.05 -15.32 4.26
CA ASP A 400 11.83 -14.08 4.27
C ASP A 400 12.70 -13.96 3.00
N ALA A 401 13.20 -15.08 2.46
CA ALA A 401 13.94 -15.10 1.21
C ALA A 401 13.10 -14.59 0.03
N MET A 402 11.83 -14.99 -0.06
CA MET A 402 10.91 -14.50 -1.10
C MET A 402 10.66 -12.99 -0.99
N LEU A 403 10.47 -12.48 0.24
CA LEU A 403 10.27 -11.05 0.49
C LEU A 403 11.51 -10.22 0.16
N MET A 404 12.70 -10.73 0.53
CA MET A 404 13.98 -10.09 0.20
C MET A 404 14.25 -10.09 -1.29
N ALA A 405 14.00 -11.19 -1.99
CA ALA A 405 14.16 -11.28 -3.45
C ALA A 405 13.26 -10.26 -4.18
N ALA A 406 12.03 -10.07 -3.70
CA ALA A 406 11.14 -9.03 -4.21
C ALA A 406 11.74 -7.63 -3.99
N ALA A 407 12.20 -7.32 -2.78
CA ALA A 407 12.78 -6.02 -2.45
C ALA A 407 14.04 -5.71 -3.28
N GLU A 408 14.94 -6.66 -3.41
CA GLU A 408 16.17 -6.52 -4.21
C GLU A 408 15.86 -6.33 -5.71
N THR A 409 14.85 -7.05 -6.23
CA THR A 409 14.41 -6.89 -7.63
C THR A 409 13.80 -5.52 -7.88
N ILE A 410 12.97 -5.02 -6.95
CA ILE A 410 12.39 -3.67 -7.04
C ILE A 410 13.50 -2.63 -6.95
N ALA A 411 14.44 -2.77 -6.02
CA ALA A 411 15.56 -1.85 -5.89
C ALA A 411 16.42 -1.77 -7.16
N ALA A 412 16.74 -2.93 -7.75
CA ALA A 412 17.56 -3.02 -8.96
C ALA A 412 16.87 -2.45 -10.21
N ALA A 413 15.54 -2.35 -10.21
CA ALA A 413 14.79 -1.80 -11.34
C ALA A 413 14.67 -0.27 -11.33
N ALA A 414 14.98 0.40 -10.23
CA ALA A 414 14.96 1.86 -10.14
C ALA A 414 16.00 2.50 -11.06
N GLN A 415 15.64 3.59 -11.71
CA GLN A 415 16.51 4.28 -12.67
C GLN A 415 16.89 5.68 -12.17
N GLY A 416 18.10 6.12 -12.52
CA GLY A 416 18.57 7.48 -12.20
C GLY A 416 18.45 7.80 -10.71
N ASP A 417 17.70 8.83 -10.39
CA ASP A 417 17.50 9.32 -9.01
C ASP A 417 16.24 8.75 -8.33
N GLU A 418 15.55 7.78 -8.94
CA GLU A 418 14.38 7.14 -8.33
C GLU A 418 14.78 6.20 -7.20
N LEU A 419 14.09 6.24 -6.06
CA LEU A 419 14.28 5.25 -4.98
C LEU A 419 13.68 3.89 -5.31
N VAL A 420 12.57 3.90 -5.98
CA VAL A 420 11.83 2.73 -6.46
C VAL A 420 11.26 3.06 -7.84
N PRO A 421 11.06 2.06 -8.71
CA PRO A 421 10.56 2.29 -10.06
C PRO A 421 9.07 2.69 -10.09
N ALA A 422 8.59 3.07 -11.28
CA ALA A 422 7.17 3.36 -11.49
C ALA A 422 6.29 2.13 -11.22
N PRO A 423 5.19 2.27 -10.46
CA PRO A 423 4.43 1.12 -9.95
C PRO A 423 3.56 0.39 -11.00
N LEU A 424 3.32 0.99 -12.16
CA LEU A 424 2.44 0.42 -13.20
C LEU A 424 3.21 -0.31 -14.31
N ASP A 425 4.51 -0.53 -14.15
CA ASP A 425 5.33 -1.27 -15.10
C ASP A 425 5.08 -2.78 -14.96
N LYS A 426 4.39 -3.37 -15.93
CA LYS A 426 4.09 -4.83 -15.96
C LYS A 426 5.33 -5.70 -16.05
N GLU A 427 6.40 -5.23 -16.69
CA GLU A 427 7.66 -5.96 -16.80
C GLU A 427 8.34 -6.07 -15.43
N LEU A 428 8.27 -5.00 -14.62
CA LEU A 428 8.74 -5.04 -13.23
C LEU A 428 8.02 -6.14 -12.45
N HIS A 429 6.68 -6.17 -12.50
CA HIS A 429 5.89 -7.15 -11.75
C HIS A 429 6.19 -8.59 -12.19
N ALA A 430 6.45 -8.82 -13.48
CA ALA A 430 6.90 -10.12 -13.99
C ALA A 430 8.28 -10.51 -13.44
N LYS A 431 9.23 -9.57 -13.38
CA LYS A 431 10.56 -9.79 -12.78
C LYS A 431 10.47 -10.11 -11.29
N VAL A 432 9.64 -9.37 -10.54
CA VAL A 432 9.40 -9.63 -9.12
C VAL A 432 8.80 -11.02 -8.93
N ALA A 433 7.79 -11.41 -9.73
CA ALA A 433 7.19 -12.73 -9.65
C ALA A 433 8.22 -13.85 -9.91
N ALA A 434 9.05 -13.71 -10.93
CA ALA A 434 10.09 -14.67 -11.24
C ALA A 434 11.13 -14.81 -10.11
N ALA A 435 11.56 -13.69 -9.52
CA ALA A 435 12.52 -13.70 -8.40
C ALA A 435 11.92 -14.37 -7.15
N VAL A 436 10.66 -14.06 -6.83
CA VAL A 436 9.92 -14.67 -5.72
C VAL A 436 9.73 -16.16 -5.92
N CYS A 437 9.36 -16.59 -7.13
CA CYS A 437 9.22 -18.00 -7.48
C CYS A 437 10.55 -18.76 -7.32
N ALA A 438 11.65 -18.16 -7.78
CA ALA A 438 12.99 -18.75 -7.67
C ALA A 438 13.49 -18.85 -6.22
N ALA A 439 13.08 -17.92 -5.34
CA ALA A 439 13.44 -17.89 -3.92
C ALA A 439 12.52 -18.74 -3.03
N ALA A 440 11.45 -19.31 -3.58
CA ALA A 440 10.54 -20.15 -2.83
C ALA A 440 11.25 -21.44 -2.35
N PRO A 441 11.01 -21.89 -1.11
CA PRO A 441 11.53 -23.17 -0.66
C PRO A 441 11.08 -24.28 -1.60
N ARG A 442 12.01 -25.11 -2.03
CA ARG A 442 11.66 -26.32 -2.82
C ARG A 442 10.95 -27.30 -1.87
N SER A 443 9.73 -27.70 -2.21
CA SER A 443 8.95 -28.71 -1.51
C SER A 443 9.57 -30.10 -1.59
#